data_1ab461e5f613a2d40b8037e415cbb535
#
_entry.id   1ab461e5f613a2d40b8037e415cbb535
#
_cell.length_a   1.000
_cell.length_b   1.000
_cell.length_c   1.000
_cell.angle_alpha   90.00
_cell.angle_beta   90.00
_cell.angle_gamma   90.00
#
_symmetry.space_group_name_H-M   'P 1'
#
loop_
_entity.id
_entity.type
_entity.pdbx_description
1 polymer ?
#
loop_
_entity_poly.entity_id
_entity_poly.type
_entity_poly.pdbx_seq_one_letter_code
_entity_poly.pdbx_strand_id
1 'polypeptide(L)'
;RWVSEKFIVEGLREFELFGEQPPGDSRRKTNEASSESIASSPKRDTMSNFLPDSTCYELLTIIGKGFEDLMIVNLAKYKPTGEYVTVRRVNLEACTNEMVTFLQGELHVSKLFNHPNIVPYKATFIADNELWVVTSFMAYGSAKDLICTHFMDGMNELAIAYILQGVLKALDYIHHMGYVHRSVKASHILISVDGKVYLSGLRSNLSMINHGQRLKVVHDFPKYSIKVLPWLSPEVLQQNLQGYDAKSDIYSVGITACELANGHVPFKDMPSTQIKRRASEALPELLRPVTPITNFEGTRPQDPSGIFGLVSNLEQLDVDDWEF
;
A
#
# COMPACT_ATOMS: atom_id res chain seq x y z
N ARG A 1 -0.01 12.22 -28.64
CA ARG A 1 1.25 11.41 -28.53
C ARG A 1 2.36 12.18 -27.83
N TRP A 2 2.67 13.41 -28.26
CA TRP A 2 3.80 14.24 -27.74
C TRP A 2 3.56 14.83 -26.34
N VAL A 3 2.33 15.07 -25.97
CA VAL A 3 1.98 15.75 -24.69
C VAL A 3 2.11 14.80 -23.49
N SER A 4 1.72 13.53 -23.63
CA SER A 4 1.81 12.56 -22.52
C SER A 4 3.24 12.17 -22.16
N GLU A 5 4.13 11.98 -23.15
CA GLU A 5 5.55 11.68 -22.91
C GLU A 5 6.25 12.86 -22.23
N LYS A 6 5.96 14.10 -22.66
CA LYS A 6 6.58 15.30 -22.10
C LYS A 6 6.20 15.52 -20.64
N PHE A 7 4.93 15.31 -20.28
CA PHE A 7 4.47 15.47 -18.89
C PHE A 7 5.06 14.41 -17.95
N ILE A 8 5.19 13.16 -18.40
CA ILE A 8 5.80 12.11 -17.58
C ILE A 8 7.30 12.34 -17.45
N VAL A 9 7.98 12.73 -18.52
CA VAL A 9 9.42 13.04 -18.51
C VAL A 9 9.71 14.27 -17.64
N GLU A 10 8.87 15.30 -17.64
CA GLU A 10 9.01 16.44 -16.71
C GLU A 10 8.79 16.02 -15.25
N GLY A 11 7.77 15.21 -14.96
CA GLY A 11 7.56 14.64 -13.63
C GLY A 11 8.71 13.74 -13.17
N LEU A 12 9.35 13.00 -14.07
CA LEU A 12 10.54 12.20 -13.76
C LEU A 12 11.83 13.04 -13.65
N ARG A 13 11.95 14.16 -14.38
CA ARG A 13 13.07 15.12 -14.23
C ARG A 13 12.99 15.86 -12.91
N GLU A 14 11.82 16.28 -12.47
CA GLU A 14 11.65 16.77 -11.09
C GLU A 14 12.01 15.69 -10.07
N PHE A 15 11.86 14.44 -10.45
CA PHE A 15 12.26 13.27 -9.66
C PHE A 15 13.77 13.18 -9.48
N GLU A 16 14.58 13.44 -10.49
CA GLU A 16 16.04 13.41 -10.42
C GLU A 16 16.61 14.63 -9.68
N LEU A 17 15.99 15.81 -9.83
CA LEU A 17 16.45 17.06 -9.24
C LEU A 17 16.29 17.14 -7.71
N PHE A 18 15.35 16.40 -7.12
CA PHE A 18 15.16 16.35 -5.66
C PHE A 18 16.01 15.27 -4.97
N GLY A 19 16.76 14.45 -5.72
CA GLY A 19 17.68 13.44 -5.19
C GLY A 19 19.07 13.96 -4.82
N GLU A 20 19.41 15.21 -5.18
CA GLU A 20 20.68 15.83 -4.81
C GLU A 20 20.55 16.59 -3.48
N GLN A 21 21.30 16.15 -2.49
CA GLN A 21 21.46 16.86 -1.22
C GLN A 21 22.14 18.21 -1.44
N PRO A 22 21.73 19.26 -0.71
CA PRO A 22 22.44 20.54 -0.79
C PRO A 22 23.86 20.40 -0.23
N PRO A 23 24.84 21.15 -0.81
CA PRO A 23 26.22 21.08 -0.38
C PRO A 23 26.37 21.66 1.03
N GLY A 24 26.97 20.86 1.91
CA GLY A 24 27.30 21.25 3.26
C GLY A 24 28.33 22.40 3.28
N ASP A 25 27.99 23.43 4.00
CA ASP A 25 28.85 24.59 4.24
C ASP A 25 30.01 24.22 5.16
N SER A 26 31.22 24.36 4.63
CA SER A 26 32.45 24.13 5.31
C SER A 26 32.87 25.37 6.07
N ARG A 27 33.00 25.34 7.38
CA ARG A 27 34.03 26.03 8.18
C ARG A 27 33.85 25.85 9.70
N ARG A 28 34.74 25.08 10.33
CA ARG A 28 35.66 25.57 11.35
C ARG A 28 36.54 24.43 11.89
N LYS A 29 37.84 24.69 11.84
CA LYS A 29 38.92 23.94 12.46
C LYS A 29 38.92 24.16 14.00
N THR A 30 39.29 23.15 14.79
CA THR A 30 40.42 23.16 15.70
C THR A 30 40.51 21.82 16.45
N ASN A 31 41.66 21.21 16.33
CA ASN A 31 42.61 20.49 17.19
C ASN A 31 42.17 19.70 18.44
N GLU A 32 42.70 18.48 18.41
CA GLU A 32 43.51 17.74 19.40
C GLU A 32 42.90 16.63 20.25
N ALA A 33 43.53 15.49 20.04
CA ALA A 33 44.06 14.47 20.98
C ALA A 33 43.20 13.29 21.38
N SER A 34 43.62 12.16 20.79
CA SER A 34 43.82 10.79 21.35
C SER A 34 42.92 10.25 22.47
N SER A 35 42.22 9.15 22.16
CA SER A 35 42.38 7.86 22.87
C SER A 35 41.57 6.76 22.19
N GLU A 36 42.20 5.60 22.03
CA GLU A 36 41.69 4.37 21.47
C GLU A 36 40.56 3.79 22.33
N SER A 37 39.42 3.45 21.68
CA SER A 37 38.57 2.37 22.19
C SER A 37 37.88 1.69 21.00
N ILE A 38 38.09 0.40 20.92
CA ILE A 38 37.53 -0.55 19.99
C ILE A 38 35.99 -0.52 20.12
N ALA A 39 35.30 0.09 19.20
CA ALA A 39 33.87 0.00 19.08
C ALA A 39 33.52 -0.62 17.73
N SER A 40 32.84 -1.75 17.79
CA SER A 40 32.22 -2.45 16.66
C SER A 40 31.46 -1.49 15.75
N SER A 41 31.90 -1.42 14.51
CA SER A 41 31.20 -0.67 13.45
C SER A 41 29.75 -1.15 13.29
N PRO A 42 28.75 -0.25 13.31
CA PRO A 42 27.43 -0.62 12.82
C PRO A 42 27.56 -0.94 11.33
N LYS A 43 27.08 -2.13 10.93
CA LYS A 43 26.89 -2.47 9.53
C LYS A 43 26.09 -1.33 8.89
N ARG A 44 26.72 -0.54 8.04
CA ARG A 44 26.02 0.34 7.10
C ARG A 44 25.18 -0.60 6.23
N ASP A 45 23.87 -0.53 6.39
CA ASP A 45 22.95 -1.01 5.38
C ASP A 45 23.29 -0.24 4.09
N THR A 46 24.02 -0.89 3.20
CA THR A 46 24.23 -0.40 1.84
C THR A 46 22.85 -0.45 1.21
N MET A 47 22.15 0.70 1.15
CA MET A 47 20.98 0.87 0.30
C MET A 47 21.42 0.47 -1.11
N SER A 48 20.99 -0.70 -1.56
CA SER A 48 21.21 -1.15 -2.92
C SER A 48 20.43 -0.20 -3.83
N ASN A 49 21.11 0.73 -4.48
CA ASN A 49 20.50 1.60 -5.45
C ASN A 49 20.03 0.75 -6.63
N PHE A 50 18.72 0.58 -6.76
CA PHE A 50 18.10 -0.08 -7.89
C PHE A 50 18.20 0.84 -9.11
N LEU A 51 18.89 0.37 -10.15
CA LEU A 51 19.11 1.16 -11.36
C LEU A 51 17.79 1.33 -12.15
N PRO A 52 17.51 2.54 -12.69
CA PRO A 52 16.34 2.80 -13.52
C PRO A 52 16.58 2.37 -14.98
N ASP A 53 16.94 1.12 -15.19
CA ASP A 53 17.27 0.53 -16.49
C ASP A 53 16.63 -0.86 -16.60
N SER A 54 15.77 -1.05 -17.61
CA SER A 54 15.05 -2.30 -17.85
C SER A 54 15.97 -3.50 -18.06
N THR A 55 17.17 -3.29 -18.61
CA THR A 55 18.16 -4.35 -18.85
C THR A 55 18.69 -4.98 -17.55
N CYS A 56 18.59 -4.25 -16.43
CA CYS A 56 18.97 -4.74 -15.10
C CYS A 56 17.95 -5.69 -14.48
N TYR A 57 16.77 -5.85 -15.08
CA TYR A 57 15.68 -6.68 -14.54
C TYR A 57 15.38 -7.84 -15.49
N GLU A 58 15.39 -9.04 -14.96
CA GLU A 58 14.94 -10.25 -15.64
C GLU A 58 13.50 -10.52 -15.25
N LEU A 59 12.56 -10.32 -16.20
CA LEU A 59 11.16 -10.63 -15.99
C LEU A 59 10.95 -12.16 -16.01
N LEU A 60 10.38 -12.72 -14.93
CA LEU A 60 10.20 -14.17 -14.78
C LEU A 60 8.79 -14.59 -15.16
N THR A 61 7.80 -14.20 -14.36
CA THR A 61 6.42 -14.60 -14.57
C THR A 61 5.45 -13.45 -14.26
N ILE A 62 4.27 -13.49 -14.87
CA ILE A 62 3.19 -12.56 -14.56
C ILE A 62 2.50 -13.04 -13.28
N ILE A 63 2.45 -12.19 -12.26
CA ILE A 63 1.83 -12.45 -10.96
C ILE A 63 0.55 -11.66 -10.74
N GLY A 64 0.20 -10.75 -11.66
CA GLY A 64 -1.04 -9.99 -11.56
C GLY A 64 -1.27 -9.06 -12.74
N LYS A 65 -2.49 -8.54 -12.80
CA LYS A 65 -2.93 -7.50 -13.74
C LYS A 65 -3.74 -6.46 -12.99
N GLY A 66 -3.78 -5.24 -13.50
CA GLY A 66 -4.56 -4.18 -12.89
C GLY A 66 -4.76 -2.99 -13.81
N PHE A 67 -5.31 -1.91 -13.27
CA PHE A 67 -5.52 -0.67 -14.00
C PHE A 67 -6.22 -0.90 -15.35
N GLU A 68 -7.42 -1.55 -15.29
CA GLU A 68 -8.24 -1.87 -16.48
C GLU A 68 -7.47 -2.71 -17.53
N ASP A 69 -6.66 -3.67 -17.04
CA ASP A 69 -5.80 -4.56 -17.83
C ASP A 69 -4.64 -3.88 -18.58
N LEU A 70 -4.44 -2.58 -18.40
CA LEU A 70 -3.29 -1.83 -18.93
C LEU A 70 -2.00 -2.03 -18.12
N MET A 71 -2.12 -2.53 -16.89
CA MET A 71 -0.98 -2.79 -16.01
C MET A 71 -0.73 -4.29 -15.89
N ILE A 72 0.50 -4.70 -16.18
CA ILE A 72 1.01 -6.05 -15.97
C ILE A 72 1.95 -6.01 -14.76
N VAL A 73 1.78 -6.96 -13.85
CA VAL A 73 2.63 -7.15 -12.67
C VAL A 73 3.45 -8.40 -12.84
N ASN A 74 4.76 -8.26 -12.87
CA ASN A 74 5.71 -9.35 -13.01
C ASN A 74 6.48 -9.58 -11.71
N LEU A 75 6.73 -10.85 -11.39
CA LEU A 75 7.90 -11.23 -10.60
C LEU A 75 9.12 -11.04 -11.48
N ALA A 76 10.14 -10.38 -10.95
CA ALA A 76 11.40 -10.16 -11.65
C ALA A 76 12.59 -10.40 -10.73
N LYS A 77 13.76 -10.62 -11.32
CA LYS A 77 15.03 -10.70 -10.62
C LYS A 77 15.87 -9.48 -10.99
N TYR A 78 16.32 -8.74 -9.99
CA TYR A 78 17.28 -7.66 -10.18
C TYR A 78 18.67 -8.26 -10.36
N LYS A 79 19.19 -8.22 -11.58
CA LYS A 79 20.43 -8.94 -11.99
C LYS A 79 21.66 -8.57 -11.15
N PRO A 80 21.90 -7.26 -10.81
CA PRO A 80 23.11 -6.89 -10.08
C PRO A 80 23.24 -7.54 -8.69
N THR A 81 22.14 -7.77 -7.98
CA THR A 81 22.15 -8.34 -6.62
C THR A 81 21.54 -9.73 -6.55
N GLY A 82 20.80 -10.15 -7.58
CA GLY A 82 20.02 -11.38 -7.58
C GLY A 82 18.73 -11.31 -6.76
N GLU A 83 18.36 -10.13 -6.22
CA GLU A 83 17.16 -9.92 -5.40
C GLU A 83 15.90 -10.06 -6.25
N TYR A 84 14.86 -10.71 -5.69
CA TYR A 84 13.54 -10.76 -6.29
C TYR A 84 12.77 -9.48 -6.00
N VAL A 85 12.16 -8.94 -7.05
CA VAL A 85 11.38 -7.69 -7.01
C VAL A 85 10.06 -7.88 -7.74
N THR A 86 9.12 -7.00 -7.47
CA THR A 86 7.89 -6.87 -8.26
C THR A 86 8.05 -5.70 -9.22
N VAL A 87 7.82 -5.94 -10.51
CA VAL A 87 7.83 -4.91 -11.55
C VAL A 87 6.43 -4.74 -12.09
N ARG A 88 5.85 -3.56 -11.90
CA ARG A 88 4.58 -3.15 -12.52
C ARG A 88 4.89 -2.37 -13.79
N ARG A 89 4.34 -2.80 -14.90
CA ARG A 89 4.52 -2.16 -16.22
C ARG A 89 3.19 -1.66 -16.72
N VAL A 90 3.13 -0.41 -17.15
CA VAL A 90 1.95 0.22 -17.71
C VAL A 90 2.28 0.73 -19.10
N ASN A 91 1.56 0.27 -20.12
CA ASN A 91 1.71 0.79 -21.47
C ASN A 91 1.13 2.22 -21.55
N LEU A 92 2.01 3.21 -21.71
CA LEU A 92 1.64 4.62 -21.71
C LEU A 92 0.91 5.05 -23.00
N GLU A 93 1.14 4.36 -24.11
CA GLU A 93 0.44 4.65 -25.37
C GLU A 93 -1.06 4.32 -25.29
N ALA A 94 -1.42 3.32 -24.48
CA ALA A 94 -2.80 2.92 -24.27
C ALA A 94 -3.51 3.76 -23.20
N CYS A 95 -2.77 4.61 -22.45
CA CYS A 95 -3.33 5.44 -21.39
C CYS A 95 -3.94 6.74 -21.94
N THR A 96 -5.08 7.14 -21.37
CA THR A 96 -5.59 8.49 -21.54
C THR A 96 -4.80 9.50 -20.72
N ASN A 97 -4.89 10.80 -21.03
CA ASN A 97 -4.22 11.85 -20.23
C ASN A 97 -4.66 11.82 -18.76
N GLU A 98 -5.92 11.47 -18.50
CA GLU A 98 -6.44 11.34 -17.13
C GLU A 98 -5.79 10.18 -16.39
N MET A 99 -5.61 9.03 -17.04
CA MET A 99 -4.91 7.88 -16.48
C MET A 99 -3.45 8.20 -16.18
N VAL A 100 -2.79 8.92 -17.07
CA VAL A 100 -1.40 9.38 -16.86
C VAL A 100 -1.30 10.29 -15.64
N THR A 101 -2.20 11.27 -15.50
CA THR A 101 -2.26 12.16 -14.33
C THR A 101 -2.47 11.37 -13.04
N PHE A 102 -3.31 10.34 -13.09
CA PHE A 102 -3.56 9.47 -11.94
C PHE A 102 -2.32 8.64 -11.54
N LEU A 103 -1.56 8.14 -12.52
CA LEU A 103 -0.28 7.46 -12.27
C LEU A 103 0.78 8.41 -11.71
N GLN A 104 0.85 9.64 -12.22
CA GLN A 104 1.75 10.69 -11.67
C GLN A 104 1.45 10.97 -10.20
N GLY A 105 0.17 11.05 -9.83
CA GLY A 105 -0.24 11.20 -8.42
C GLY A 105 0.30 10.07 -7.54
N GLU A 106 0.23 8.81 -7.99
CA GLU A 106 0.82 7.67 -7.28
C GLU A 106 2.33 7.84 -7.07
N LEU A 107 3.04 8.21 -8.14
CA LEU A 107 4.49 8.39 -8.08
C LEU A 107 4.90 9.54 -7.16
N HIS A 108 4.13 10.61 -7.16
CA HIS A 108 4.37 11.75 -6.28
C HIS A 108 4.26 11.34 -4.80
N VAL A 109 3.15 10.72 -4.39
CA VAL A 109 2.98 10.29 -2.99
C VAL A 109 3.92 9.17 -2.59
N SER A 110 4.30 8.28 -3.52
CA SER A 110 5.24 7.19 -3.23
C SER A 110 6.63 7.69 -2.82
N LYS A 111 7.00 8.90 -3.24
CA LYS A 111 8.24 9.56 -2.82
C LYS A 111 8.13 10.25 -1.48
N LEU A 112 6.97 10.82 -1.20
CA LEU A 112 6.73 11.53 0.03
C LEU A 112 6.66 10.59 1.22
N PHE A 113 6.18 9.35 1.01
CA PHE A 113 5.93 8.41 2.08
C PHE A 113 7.11 7.49 2.31
N ASN A 114 7.63 7.53 3.55
CA ASN A 114 8.65 6.62 4.03
C ASN A 114 8.22 6.06 5.39
N HIS A 115 7.63 4.85 5.39
CA HIS A 115 7.10 4.22 6.59
C HIS A 115 7.25 2.69 6.50
N PRO A 116 7.56 1.98 7.60
CA PRO A 116 7.80 0.53 7.57
C PRO A 116 6.60 -0.31 7.14
N ASN A 117 5.36 0.21 7.23
CA ASN A 117 4.14 -0.46 6.78
C ASN A 117 3.56 0.10 5.47
N ILE A 118 4.32 0.87 4.71
CA ILE A 118 3.96 1.31 3.35
C ILE A 118 4.91 0.64 2.37
N VAL A 119 4.37 0.14 1.24
CA VAL A 119 5.18 -0.55 0.23
C VAL A 119 6.33 0.34 -0.24
N PRO A 120 7.59 -0.11 -0.10
CA PRO A 120 8.74 0.65 -0.54
C PRO A 120 8.90 0.60 -2.07
N TYR A 121 8.99 1.76 -2.70
CA TYR A 121 9.30 1.91 -4.11
C TYR A 121 10.82 1.95 -4.29
N LYS A 122 11.35 1.03 -5.10
CA LYS A 122 12.80 0.84 -5.32
C LYS A 122 13.31 1.65 -6.50
N ALA A 123 12.58 1.63 -7.62
CA ALA A 123 12.89 2.41 -8.82
C ALA A 123 11.62 2.71 -9.61
N THR A 124 11.65 3.79 -10.39
CA THR A 124 10.60 4.16 -11.32
C THR A 124 11.23 4.82 -12.53
N PHE A 125 10.91 4.31 -13.72
CA PHE A 125 11.48 4.80 -14.97
C PHE A 125 10.59 4.43 -16.17
N ILE A 126 10.88 4.98 -17.34
CA ILE A 126 10.22 4.65 -18.59
C ILE A 126 11.19 3.87 -19.48
N ALA A 127 10.73 2.73 -19.97
CA ALA A 127 11.43 1.93 -20.96
C ALA A 127 10.43 1.42 -22.01
N ASP A 128 10.75 1.50 -23.30
CA ASP A 128 9.95 1.01 -24.42
C ASP A 128 8.47 1.46 -24.37
N ASN A 129 8.22 2.75 -24.08
CA ASN A 129 6.89 3.36 -23.90
C ASN A 129 6.07 2.77 -22.73
N GLU A 130 6.69 2.01 -21.86
CA GLU A 130 6.08 1.51 -20.63
C GLU A 130 6.61 2.25 -19.41
N LEU A 131 5.72 2.60 -18.48
CA LEU A 131 6.10 3.02 -17.14
C LEU A 131 6.45 1.77 -16.32
N TRP A 132 7.66 1.70 -15.81
CA TRP A 132 8.13 0.66 -14.92
C TRP A 132 8.16 1.16 -13.49
N VAL A 133 7.51 0.44 -12.59
CA VAL A 133 7.52 0.70 -11.16
C VAL A 133 8.02 -0.54 -10.44
N VAL A 134 9.19 -0.43 -9.83
CA VAL A 134 9.85 -1.52 -9.10
C VAL A 134 9.59 -1.38 -7.61
N THR A 135 9.08 -2.45 -7.00
CA THR A 135 8.83 -2.53 -5.56
C THR A 135 9.42 -3.81 -4.99
N SER A 136 9.53 -3.91 -3.66
CA SER A 136 9.91 -5.18 -3.02
C SER A 136 8.91 -6.27 -3.37
N PHE A 137 9.42 -7.51 -3.54
CA PHE A 137 8.56 -8.67 -3.76
C PHE A 137 7.89 -9.07 -2.44
N MET A 138 6.58 -9.25 -2.50
CA MET A 138 5.75 -9.68 -1.38
C MET A 138 5.37 -11.14 -1.58
N ALA A 139 6.10 -12.04 -0.91
CA ALA A 139 6.05 -13.47 -1.20
C ALA A 139 4.68 -14.11 -0.91
N TYR A 140 3.93 -13.59 0.08
CA TYR A 140 2.58 -14.07 0.38
C TYR A 140 1.48 -13.34 -0.41
N GLY A 141 1.86 -12.45 -1.35
CA GLY A 141 0.91 -11.67 -2.14
C GLY A 141 0.11 -10.70 -1.30
N SER A 142 -1.16 -10.51 -1.64
CA SER A 142 -2.09 -9.69 -0.87
C SER A 142 -2.88 -10.50 0.17
N ALA A 143 -3.39 -9.82 1.19
CA ALA A 143 -4.33 -10.42 2.14
C ALA A 143 -5.58 -10.99 1.42
N LYS A 144 -5.96 -10.40 0.27
CA LYS A 144 -7.01 -10.94 -0.60
C LYS A 144 -6.62 -12.30 -1.19
N ASP A 145 -5.38 -12.44 -1.66
CA ASP A 145 -4.90 -13.71 -2.20
C ASP A 145 -4.91 -14.79 -1.11
N LEU A 146 -4.51 -14.43 0.13
CA LEU A 146 -4.52 -15.35 1.26
C LEU A 146 -5.94 -15.83 1.62
N ILE A 147 -6.94 -14.95 1.70
CA ILE A 147 -8.31 -15.36 2.00
C ILE A 147 -8.93 -16.16 0.85
N CYS A 148 -8.52 -15.93 -0.40
CA CYS A 148 -9.02 -16.71 -1.53
C CYS A 148 -8.39 -18.10 -1.67
N THR A 149 -7.19 -18.31 -1.12
CA THR A 149 -6.44 -19.56 -1.31
C THR A 149 -6.31 -20.41 -0.05
N HIS A 150 -6.14 -19.78 1.12
CA HIS A 150 -5.83 -20.47 2.38
C HIS A 150 -6.87 -20.27 3.48
N PHE A 151 -7.63 -19.18 3.44
CA PHE A 151 -8.58 -18.79 4.48
C PHE A 151 -9.95 -18.46 3.88
N MET A 152 -10.49 -19.38 3.07
CA MET A 152 -11.76 -19.18 2.35
C MET A 152 -12.95 -18.91 3.27
N ASP A 153 -12.93 -19.46 4.49
CA ASP A 153 -13.93 -19.24 5.53
C ASP A 153 -13.58 -18.09 6.46
N GLY A 154 -12.54 -17.33 6.13
CA GLY A 154 -12.03 -16.20 6.91
C GLY A 154 -10.81 -16.53 7.77
N MET A 155 -10.12 -15.49 8.19
CA MET A 155 -8.96 -15.54 9.09
C MET A 155 -9.42 -15.53 10.55
N ASN A 156 -8.58 -16.04 11.46
CA ASN A 156 -8.80 -15.89 12.90
C ASN A 156 -8.57 -14.43 13.36
N GLU A 157 -9.10 -14.08 14.53
CA GLU A 157 -9.06 -12.72 15.05
C GLU A 157 -7.64 -12.20 15.27
N LEU A 158 -6.70 -13.05 15.73
CA LEU A 158 -5.30 -12.65 15.96
C LEU A 158 -4.61 -12.29 14.64
N ALA A 159 -4.82 -13.07 13.57
CA ALA A 159 -4.28 -12.75 12.25
C ALA A 159 -4.86 -11.44 11.71
N ILE A 160 -6.17 -11.22 11.89
CA ILE A 160 -6.84 -9.99 11.50
C ILE A 160 -6.27 -8.82 12.30
N ALA A 161 -6.15 -8.92 13.62
CA ALA A 161 -5.61 -7.88 14.48
C ALA A 161 -4.17 -7.49 14.07
N TYR A 162 -3.31 -8.47 13.79
CA TYR A 162 -1.95 -8.24 13.34
C TYR A 162 -1.91 -7.47 12.00
N ILE A 163 -2.72 -7.91 11.03
CA ILE A 163 -2.80 -7.23 9.73
C ILE A 163 -3.31 -5.81 9.89
N LEU A 164 -4.38 -5.61 10.65
CA LEU A 164 -4.98 -4.29 10.86
C LEU A 164 -4.06 -3.35 11.65
N GLN A 165 -3.28 -3.85 12.60
CA GLN A 165 -2.28 -3.04 13.30
C GLN A 165 -1.28 -2.43 12.31
N GLY A 166 -0.73 -3.22 11.37
CA GLY A 166 0.17 -2.71 10.34
C GLY A 166 -0.50 -1.67 9.44
N VAL A 167 -1.75 -1.92 9.05
CA VAL A 167 -2.55 -0.99 8.23
C VAL A 167 -2.82 0.32 8.98
N LEU A 168 -3.23 0.27 10.24
CA LEU A 168 -3.51 1.45 11.06
C LEU A 168 -2.26 2.30 11.28
N LYS A 169 -1.08 1.70 11.52
CA LYS A 169 0.19 2.42 11.59
C LYS A 169 0.52 3.16 10.28
N ALA A 170 0.26 2.52 9.13
CA ALA A 170 0.45 3.16 7.83
C ALA A 170 -0.54 4.31 7.62
N LEU A 171 -1.81 4.13 7.98
CA LEU A 171 -2.83 5.17 7.85
C LEU A 171 -2.58 6.34 8.77
N ASP A 172 -2.19 6.10 10.02
CA ASP A 172 -1.81 7.16 10.94
C ASP A 172 -0.73 8.06 10.34
N TYR A 173 0.32 7.47 9.79
CA TYR A 173 1.38 8.20 9.08
C TYR A 173 0.84 8.98 7.87
N ILE A 174 0.03 8.35 6.99
CA ILE A 174 -0.56 8.99 5.81
C ILE A 174 -1.44 10.18 6.22
N HIS A 175 -2.26 10.02 7.27
CA HIS A 175 -3.14 11.06 7.78
C HIS A 175 -2.34 12.21 8.40
N HIS A 176 -1.26 11.94 9.13
CA HIS A 176 -0.36 12.97 9.66
C HIS A 176 0.31 13.77 8.52
N MET A 177 0.68 13.11 7.42
CA MET A 177 1.20 13.76 6.22
C MET A 177 0.15 14.60 5.47
N GLY A 178 -1.09 14.60 5.93
CA GLY A 178 -2.18 15.40 5.35
C GLY A 178 -2.84 14.77 4.13
N TYR A 179 -2.89 13.43 4.07
CA TYR A 179 -3.53 12.69 2.98
C TYR A 179 -4.67 11.80 3.49
N VAL A 180 -5.61 11.48 2.60
CA VAL A 180 -6.60 10.41 2.76
C VAL A 180 -6.30 9.33 1.75
N HIS A 181 -6.29 8.05 2.18
CA HIS A 181 -5.88 6.92 1.33
C HIS A 181 -6.96 6.52 0.31
N ARG A 182 -8.20 6.44 0.71
CA ARG A 182 -9.42 6.18 -0.11
C ARG A 182 -9.48 4.81 -0.81
N SER A 183 -8.60 3.88 -0.47
CA SER A 183 -8.55 2.57 -1.14
C SER A 183 -8.05 1.46 -0.23
N VAL A 184 -8.42 1.50 1.06
CA VAL A 184 -8.08 0.44 2.03
C VAL A 184 -8.97 -0.77 1.73
N LYS A 185 -8.35 -1.91 1.43
CA LYS A 185 -9.01 -3.20 1.17
C LYS A 185 -7.99 -4.34 1.19
N ALA A 186 -8.42 -5.59 1.35
CA ALA A 186 -7.54 -6.75 1.46
C ALA A 186 -6.56 -6.90 0.28
N SER A 187 -6.95 -6.55 -0.96
CA SER A 187 -6.05 -6.62 -2.12
C SER A 187 -4.97 -5.53 -2.17
N HIS A 188 -5.05 -4.52 -1.30
CA HIS A 188 -4.03 -3.48 -1.15
C HIS A 188 -3.19 -3.65 0.13
N ILE A 189 -3.38 -4.73 0.85
CA ILE A 189 -2.57 -5.12 2.01
C ILE A 189 -1.68 -6.25 1.54
N LEU A 190 -0.36 -6.01 1.49
CA LEU A 190 0.63 -6.95 1.00
C LEU A 190 1.45 -7.51 2.16
N ILE A 191 1.86 -8.77 2.02
CA ILE A 191 2.56 -9.48 3.10
C ILE A 191 3.86 -10.05 2.53
N SER A 192 4.99 -9.66 3.16
CA SER A 192 6.32 -10.12 2.79
C SER A 192 6.65 -11.51 3.35
N VAL A 193 7.75 -12.09 2.91
CA VAL A 193 8.23 -13.41 3.33
C VAL A 193 8.46 -13.53 4.85
N ASP A 194 8.82 -12.42 5.51
CA ASP A 194 9.01 -12.31 6.96
C ASP A 194 7.73 -11.92 7.72
N GLY A 195 6.58 -12.01 7.06
CA GLY A 195 5.27 -11.75 7.65
C GLY A 195 4.94 -10.26 7.86
N LYS A 196 5.79 -9.33 7.45
CA LYS A 196 5.51 -7.90 7.59
C LYS A 196 4.37 -7.45 6.68
N VAL A 197 3.54 -6.57 7.22
CA VAL A 197 2.36 -6.02 6.57
C VAL A 197 2.69 -4.68 5.94
N TYR A 198 2.29 -4.51 4.66
CA TYR A 198 2.49 -3.28 3.90
C TYR A 198 1.20 -2.82 3.25
N LEU A 199 0.83 -1.56 3.46
CA LEU A 199 -0.26 -0.92 2.75
C LEU A 199 0.23 -0.43 1.38
N SER A 200 -0.51 -0.77 0.33
CA SER A 200 -0.33 -0.36 -1.06
C SER A 200 -1.56 0.41 -1.56
N GLY A 201 -1.65 0.67 -2.86
CA GLY A 201 -2.83 1.37 -3.43
C GLY A 201 -2.74 2.89 -3.33
N LEU A 202 -1.52 3.44 -3.28
CA LEU A 202 -1.24 4.87 -3.08
C LEU A 202 -1.80 5.77 -4.19
N ARG A 203 -2.18 5.23 -5.34
CA ARG A 203 -2.72 6.00 -6.46
C ARG A 203 -4.05 6.72 -6.17
N SER A 204 -4.80 6.25 -5.17
CA SER A 204 -6.07 6.86 -4.77
C SER A 204 -5.94 7.94 -3.71
N ASN A 205 -4.72 8.18 -3.21
CA ASN A 205 -4.48 9.15 -2.15
C ASN A 205 -4.85 10.56 -2.60
N LEU A 206 -5.49 11.29 -1.70
CA LEU A 206 -5.88 12.68 -1.91
C LEU A 206 -5.23 13.57 -0.85
N SER A 207 -4.59 14.64 -1.29
CA SER A 207 -4.07 15.66 -0.38
C SER A 207 -5.22 16.44 0.26
N MET A 208 -5.18 16.57 1.57
CA MET A 208 -6.01 17.50 2.35
C MET A 208 -5.30 18.84 2.56
N ILE A 209 -4.20 19.10 1.87
CA ILE A 209 -3.47 20.36 1.96
C ILE A 209 -3.73 21.15 0.68
N ASN A 210 -4.22 22.37 0.83
CA ASN A 210 -4.44 23.31 -0.27
C ASN A 210 -3.79 24.64 0.08
N HIS A 211 -2.91 25.15 -0.79
CA HIS A 211 -2.13 26.39 -0.56
C HIS A 211 -1.46 26.46 0.82
N GLY A 212 -0.90 25.33 1.28
CA GLY A 212 -0.21 25.22 2.57
C GLY A 212 -1.15 25.14 3.80
N GLN A 213 -2.46 25.17 3.60
CA GLN A 213 -3.45 25.02 4.67
C GLN A 213 -4.09 23.64 4.66
N ARG A 214 -4.23 23.03 5.83
CA ARG A 214 -4.92 21.76 5.97
C ARG A 214 -6.42 21.98 5.92
N LEU A 215 -7.08 21.32 4.98
CA LEU A 215 -8.54 21.31 4.87
C LEU A 215 -9.14 20.42 5.96
N LYS A 216 -10.30 20.81 6.48
CA LYS A 216 -11.05 19.97 7.41
C LYS A 216 -11.75 18.81 6.70
N VAL A 217 -12.25 19.08 5.51
CA VAL A 217 -12.97 18.11 4.65
C VAL A 217 -12.63 18.31 3.20
N VAL A 218 -12.84 17.27 2.40
CA VAL A 218 -12.69 17.27 0.95
C VAL A 218 -13.97 16.73 0.30
N HIS A 219 -14.18 17.05 -0.99
CA HIS A 219 -15.41 16.70 -1.73
C HIS A 219 -15.09 15.88 -3.00
N ASP A 220 -13.81 15.61 -3.27
CA ASP A 220 -13.38 14.88 -4.46
C ASP A 220 -13.81 13.40 -4.37
N PHE A 221 -14.54 12.91 -5.37
CA PHE A 221 -14.91 11.50 -5.45
C PHE A 221 -13.77 10.69 -6.07
N PRO A 222 -13.41 9.51 -5.47
CA PRO A 222 -12.31 8.71 -6.00
C PRO A 222 -12.57 8.30 -7.44
N LYS A 223 -11.66 8.66 -8.35
CA LYS A 223 -11.69 8.20 -9.73
C LYS A 223 -11.44 6.68 -9.79
N TYR A 224 -11.94 6.02 -10.83
CA TYR A 224 -11.83 4.56 -10.97
C TYR A 224 -12.33 3.77 -9.76
N SER A 225 -13.37 4.29 -9.09
CA SER A 225 -13.85 3.80 -7.80
C SER A 225 -14.71 2.54 -7.85
N ILE A 226 -15.14 2.07 -9.03
CA ILE A 226 -16.05 0.91 -9.16
C ILE A 226 -15.52 -0.30 -8.36
N LYS A 227 -14.23 -0.56 -8.42
CA LYS A 227 -13.57 -1.67 -7.73
C LYS A 227 -13.33 -1.45 -6.23
N VAL A 228 -13.69 -0.28 -5.68
CA VAL A 228 -13.52 0.05 -4.27
C VAL A 228 -14.83 0.48 -3.59
N LEU A 229 -15.94 0.57 -4.32
CA LEU A 229 -17.23 1.02 -3.80
C LEU A 229 -17.66 0.33 -2.49
N PRO A 230 -17.51 -1.00 -2.32
CA PRO A 230 -17.92 -1.67 -1.08
C PRO A 230 -17.19 -1.19 0.18
N TRP A 231 -15.96 -0.68 0.03
CA TRP A 231 -15.13 -0.20 1.15
C TRP A 231 -15.27 1.28 1.42
N LEU A 232 -15.86 2.06 0.50
CA LEU A 232 -16.03 3.50 0.67
C LEU A 232 -17.08 3.81 1.74
N SER A 233 -16.78 4.81 2.57
CA SER A 233 -17.68 5.25 3.61
C SER A 233 -18.95 5.90 3.06
N PRO A 234 -20.04 5.92 3.85
CA PRO A 234 -21.29 6.55 3.44
C PRO A 234 -21.13 8.01 3.02
N GLU A 235 -20.33 8.80 3.76
CA GLU A 235 -20.06 10.21 3.47
C GLU A 235 -19.34 10.41 2.13
N VAL A 236 -18.47 9.47 1.72
CA VAL A 236 -17.86 9.49 0.37
C VAL A 236 -18.89 9.12 -0.68
N LEU A 237 -19.70 8.08 -0.44
CA LEU A 237 -20.65 7.57 -1.43
C LEU A 237 -21.81 8.53 -1.68
N GLN A 238 -22.26 9.27 -0.66
CA GLN A 238 -23.37 10.24 -0.74
C GLN A 238 -23.00 11.51 -1.49
N GLN A 239 -21.69 11.87 -1.55
CA GLN A 239 -21.21 13.08 -2.21
C GLN A 239 -21.97 14.34 -1.76
N ASN A 240 -22.30 14.41 -0.47
CA ASN A 240 -23.06 15.53 0.08
C ASN A 240 -22.17 16.77 0.34
N LEU A 241 -22.81 17.89 0.68
CA LEU A 241 -22.11 19.16 0.93
C LEU A 241 -21.23 19.15 2.20
N GLN A 242 -21.39 18.16 3.07
CA GLN A 242 -20.57 18.02 4.29
C GLN A 242 -19.15 17.58 3.97
N GLY A 243 -18.95 16.84 2.84
CA GLY A 243 -17.67 16.28 2.48
C GLY A 243 -17.22 15.14 3.38
N TYR A 244 -15.94 14.75 3.29
CA TYR A 244 -15.35 13.69 4.10
C TYR A 244 -13.91 14.03 4.50
N ASP A 245 -13.39 13.32 5.47
CA ASP A 245 -12.03 13.45 5.99
C ASP A 245 -11.30 12.08 6.08
N ALA A 246 -10.18 12.05 6.78
CA ALA A 246 -9.38 10.85 7.01
C ALA A 246 -10.14 9.71 7.74
N LYS A 247 -11.22 10.01 8.46
CA LYS A 247 -12.06 9.00 9.16
C LYS A 247 -12.76 8.06 8.17
N SER A 248 -12.92 8.49 6.92
CA SER A 248 -13.45 7.62 5.86
C SER A 248 -12.56 6.40 5.59
N ASP A 249 -11.23 6.52 5.79
CA ASP A 249 -10.33 5.37 5.72
C ASP A 249 -10.57 4.38 6.87
N ILE A 250 -10.94 4.87 8.05
CA ILE A 250 -11.24 4.01 9.22
C ILE A 250 -12.49 3.17 8.97
N TYR A 251 -13.51 3.74 8.32
CA TYR A 251 -14.65 2.96 7.85
C TYR A 251 -14.20 1.84 6.90
N SER A 252 -13.31 2.16 5.94
CA SER A 252 -12.76 1.17 5.00
C SER A 252 -11.95 0.08 5.71
N VAL A 253 -11.25 0.40 6.81
CA VAL A 253 -10.60 -0.60 7.68
C VAL A 253 -11.64 -1.55 8.29
N GLY A 254 -12.76 -1.03 8.78
CA GLY A 254 -13.85 -1.86 9.32
C GLY A 254 -14.42 -2.84 8.29
N ILE A 255 -14.69 -2.36 7.06
CA ILE A 255 -15.14 -3.24 5.96
C ILE A 255 -14.06 -4.26 5.59
N THR A 256 -12.79 -3.87 5.60
CA THR A 256 -11.66 -4.80 5.35
C THR A 256 -11.56 -5.84 6.46
N ALA A 257 -11.79 -5.50 7.72
CA ALA A 257 -11.87 -6.47 8.81
C ALA A 257 -12.96 -7.52 8.56
N CYS A 258 -14.15 -7.08 8.14
CA CYS A 258 -15.24 -7.98 7.74
C CYS A 258 -14.85 -8.85 6.53
N GLU A 259 -14.14 -8.29 5.55
CA GLU A 259 -13.64 -9.04 4.39
C GLU A 259 -12.67 -10.15 4.82
N LEU A 260 -11.74 -9.86 5.72
CA LEU A 260 -10.78 -10.83 6.24
C LEU A 260 -11.46 -11.91 7.10
N ALA A 261 -12.46 -11.52 7.91
CA ALA A 261 -13.17 -12.43 8.81
C ALA A 261 -14.12 -13.39 8.07
N ASN A 262 -14.66 -12.97 6.93
CA ASN A 262 -15.66 -13.76 6.18
C ASN A 262 -15.10 -14.40 4.89
N GLY A 263 -13.83 -14.14 4.52
CA GLY A 263 -13.25 -14.58 3.25
C GLY A 263 -13.76 -13.83 2.02
N HIS A 264 -14.73 -12.94 2.19
CA HIS A 264 -15.28 -12.11 1.12
C HIS A 264 -15.75 -10.75 1.63
N VAL A 265 -15.77 -9.75 0.74
CA VAL A 265 -16.23 -8.42 1.10
C VAL A 265 -17.74 -8.41 1.35
N PRO A 266 -18.24 -7.66 2.34
CA PRO A 266 -19.67 -7.39 2.50
C PRO A 266 -20.26 -6.82 1.21
N PHE A 267 -21.50 -7.20 0.90
CA PHE A 267 -22.23 -6.73 -0.30
C PHE A 267 -21.65 -7.19 -1.65
N LYS A 268 -20.84 -8.28 -1.67
CA LYS A 268 -20.19 -8.81 -2.87
C LYS A 268 -21.14 -8.96 -4.07
N ASP A 269 -22.37 -9.46 -3.82
CA ASP A 269 -23.35 -9.78 -4.85
C ASP A 269 -24.33 -8.63 -5.14
N MET A 270 -24.08 -7.46 -4.54
CA MET A 270 -24.97 -6.30 -4.68
C MET A 270 -24.56 -5.43 -5.86
N PRO A 271 -25.50 -5.02 -6.74
CA PRO A 271 -25.22 -4.06 -7.80
C PRO A 271 -24.64 -2.75 -7.23
N SER A 272 -23.67 -2.15 -7.93
CA SER A 272 -23.00 -0.92 -7.51
C SER A 272 -23.96 0.25 -7.24
N THR A 273 -25.10 0.30 -7.96
CA THR A 273 -26.16 1.29 -7.73
C THR A 273 -26.86 1.11 -6.37
N GLN A 274 -26.96 -0.11 -5.87
CA GLN A 274 -27.57 -0.41 -4.59
C GLN A 274 -26.58 -0.24 -3.42
N ILE A 275 -25.27 -0.43 -3.65
CA ILE A 275 -24.24 -0.22 -2.63
C ILE A 275 -24.30 1.23 -2.12
N LYS A 276 -24.41 2.21 -3.01
CA LYS A 276 -24.53 3.64 -2.66
C LYS A 276 -25.72 3.92 -1.73
N ARG A 277 -26.86 3.25 -1.94
CA ARG A 277 -28.05 3.44 -1.13
C ARG A 277 -27.96 2.76 0.23
N ARG A 278 -27.48 1.51 0.29
CA ARG A 278 -27.39 0.74 1.54
C ARG A 278 -26.26 1.14 2.46
N ALA A 279 -25.16 1.66 1.95
CA ALA A 279 -24.07 2.16 2.78
C ALA A 279 -24.57 3.28 3.76
N SER A 280 -25.66 3.97 3.41
CA SER A 280 -26.31 4.93 4.30
C SER A 280 -27.29 4.30 5.31
N GLU A 281 -27.75 3.07 5.08
CA GLU A 281 -28.80 2.43 5.86
C GLU A 281 -28.28 1.29 6.78
N ALA A 282 -27.14 0.67 6.45
CA ALA A 282 -26.74 -0.64 6.97
C ALA A 282 -25.67 -0.66 8.09
N LEU A 283 -25.25 0.51 8.61
CA LEU A 283 -24.25 0.56 9.68
C LEU A 283 -24.62 -0.28 10.92
N PRO A 284 -25.91 -0.33 11.37
CA PRO A 284 -26.30 -1.15 12.53
C PRO A 284 -26.23 -2.66 12.30
N GLU A 285 -26.36 -3.13 11.05
CA GLU A 285 -26.34 -4.57 10.76
C GLU A 285 -24.92 -5.16 10.60
N LEU A 286 -23.97 -4.34 10.16
CA LEU A 286 -22.57 -4.75 10.02
C LEU A 286 -21.85 -4.88 11.37
N LEU A 287 -22.37 -4.20 12.40
CA LEU A 287 -21.86 -4.24 13.78
C LEU A 287 -22.50 -5.35 14.62
N ARG A 288 -23.27 -6.28 14.05
CA ARG A 288 -23.67 -7.48 14.80
C ARG A 288 -22.40 -8.23 15.16
N PRO A 289 -22.18 -8.56 16.45
CA PRO A 289 -21.02 -9.32 16.85
C PRO A 289 -21.03 -10.62 16.06
N VAL A 290 -19.95 -10.88 15.35
CA VAL A 290 -19.65 -12.19 14.80
C VAL A 290 -19.69 -13.12 16.00
N THR A 291 -20.60 -14.08 16.01
CA THR A 291 -20.69 -15.08 17.11
C THR A 291 -19.28 -15.64 17.27
N PRO A 292 -18.70 -15.61 18.48
CA PRO A 292 -17.38 -16.19 18.70
C PRO A 292 -17.43 -17.64 18.20
N ILE A 293 -16.54 -18.03 17.33
CA ILE A 293 -16.35 -19.42 16.94
C ILE A 293 -15.71 -20.11 18.15
N THR A 294 -16.55 -20.43 19.13
CA THR A 294 -16.18 -21.32 20.23
C THR A 294 -16.23 -22.74 19.66
N ASN A 295 -15.09 -23.35 19.58
CA ASN A 295 -14.73 -24.74 19.28
C ASN A 295 -13.91 -24.90 17.99
N PHE A 296 -12.61 -24.66 18.11
CA PHE A 296 -11.63 -25.28 17.25
C PHE A 296 -10.88 -26.37 18.06
N GLU A 297 -11.51 -27.54 18.25
CA GLU A 297 -10.79 -28.80 18.41
C GLU A 297 -10.59 -29.36 17.00
N GLY A 298 -9.54 -28.98 16.35
CA GLY A 298 -9.16 -29.45 15.01
C GLY A 298 -7.64 -29.61 14.93
N THR A 299 -7.22 -30.83 14.64
CA THR A 299 -5.84 -31.23 14.33
C THR A 299 -5.14 -30.21 13.46
N ARG A 300 -3.98 -29.71 13.94
CA ARG A 300 -3.09 -28.79 13.21
C ARG A 300 -2.78 -29.34 11.82
N PRO A 301 -3.10 -28.64 10.72
CA PRO A 301 -2.56 -28.98 9.41
C PRO A 301 -1.05 -28.81 9.45
N GLN A 302 -0.31 -29.77 8.93
CA GLN A 302 1.13 -29.58 8.67
C GLN A 302 1.26 -28.53 7.57
N ASP A 303 1.88 -27.41 7.90
CA ASP A 303 2.04 -26.25 7.01
C ASP A 303 3.31 -26.39 6.18
N PRO A 304 3.21 -26.66 4.87
CA PRO A 304 4.38 -26.71 3.99
C PRO A 304 4.86 -25.32 3.52
N SER A 305 4.19 -24.22 3.87
CA SER A 305 4.37 -22.90 3.22
C SER A 305 4.87 -21.77 4.11
N GLY A 306 5.26 -22.02 5.37
CA GLY A 306 5.86 -21.00 6.23
C GLY A 306 4.86 -20.02 6.86
N ILE A 307 3.55 -20.28 6.79
CA ILE A 307 2.49 -19.49 7.48
C ILE A 307 2.70 -19.53 9.02
N PHE A 308 3.44 -20.52 9.53
CA PHE A 308 3.83 -20.58 10.95
C PHE A 308 4.62 -19.36 11.43
N GLY A 309 5.40 -18.71 10.57
CA GLY A 309 6.08 -17.45 10.90
C GLY A 309 5.11 -16.30 11.19
N LEU A 310 3.96 -16.28 10.53
CA LEU A 310 2.90 -15.31 10.78
C LEU A 310 2.23 -15.59 12.14
N VAL A 311 1.98 -16.85 12.44
CA VAL A 311 1.34 -17.28 13.70
C VAL A 311 2.27 -17.09 14.90
N SER A 312 3.58 -17.37 14.78
CA SER A 312 4.53 -17.18 15.88
C SER A 312 4.76 -15.70 16.20
N ASN A 313 4.69 -14.80 15.23
CA ASN A 313 4.75 -13.35 15.46
C ASN A 313 3.45 -12.81 16.12
N LEU A 314 2.33 -13.52 15.95
CA LEU A 314 1.05 -13.17 16.57
C LEU A 314 1.00 -13.52 18.06
N GLU A 315 1.72 -14.56 18.50
CA GLU A 315 1.83 -14.95 19.91
C GLU A 315 2.63 -13.96 20.77
N GLN A 316 3.38 -13.02 20.14
CA GLN A 316 4.17 -11.97 20.79
C GLN A 316 3.47 -10.61 20.83
N LEU A 317 2.23 -10.50 20.34
CA LEU A 317 1.46 -9.27 20.39
C LEU A 317 0.89 -9.06 21.79
N ASP A 318 1.47 -8.08 22.50
CA ASP A 318 0.88 -7.57 23.75
C ASP A 318 -0.32 -6.67 23.36
N VAL A 319 -1.52 -7.16 23.67
CA VAL A 319 -2.79 -6.50 23.28
C VAL A 319 -3.10 -5.31 24.19
N ASP A 320 -2.38 -5.19 25.31
CA ASP A 320 -2.59 -4.15 26.34
C ASP A 320 -1.97 -2.79 25.97
N ASP A 321 -1.15 -2.72 24.91
CA ASP A 321 -0.55 -1.47 24.40
C ASP A 321 -1.43 -0.68 23.42
N TRP A 322 -2.71 -0.99 23.32
CA TRP A 322 -3.65 -0.29 22.44
C TRP A 322 -4.27 0.93 23.14
N GLU A 323 -3.62 2.08 23.10
CA GLU A 323 -4.26 3.37 23.34
C GLU A 323 -5.06 3.80 22.09
N PHE A 324 -6.38 3.85 22.21
CA PHE A 324 -7.33 4.29 21.17
C PHE A 324 -7.49 5.83 21.13
#